data_713d1a2cd28ece08c0606ab8f6440760
#
_entry.id   713d1a2cd28ece08c0606ab8f6440760
#
_cell.length_a   1.000
_cell.length_b   1.000
_cell.length_c   1.000
_cell.angle_alpha   90.00
_cell.angle_beta   90.00
_cell.angle_gamma   90.00
#
_symmetry.space_group_name_H-M   'P 1'
#
loop_
_entity.id
_entity.type
_entity.pdbx_description
1 polymer ?
#
loop_
_entity_poly.entity_id
_entity_poly.type
_entity_poly.pdbx_seq_one_letter_code
_entity_poly.pdbx_strand_id
1 'polypeptide(L)'
;VDYLVGEVDFGEPGTNGQHSFFQLLHMGQTVPCDFIGFVQSQHDLFVDGERMSSHDELMANFFAQPDALANGKSKEEVLAEGCADWLAPHRTFKGNRPSLSLLLPKLTAYATGQLLALYEHRTAVQGFVWDINR
;
A
#
# COMPACT_ATOMS: atom_id res chain seq x y z
N VAL A 1 3.48 -28.53 4.65
CA VAL A 1 4.21 -27.41 5.31
C VAL A 1 3.91 -27.44 6.80
N ASP A 2 4.89 -27.05 7.63
CA ASP A 2 4.81 -27.11 9.10
C ASP A 2 4.39 -25.78 9.73
N TYR A 3 3.84 -24.86 8.93
CA TYR A 3 3.41 -23.54 9.37
C TYR A 3 2.13 -23.11 8.65
N LEU A 4 1.42 -22.14 9.22
CA LEU A 4 0.21 -21.60 8.62
C LEU A 4 0.56 -20.87 7.32
N VAL A 5 -0.14 -21.19 6.26
CA VAL A 5 -0.04 -20.56 4.94
C VAL A 5 -1.39 -20.04 4.51
N GLY A 6 -1.39 -19.06 3.63
CA GLY A 6 -2.57 -18.43 3.09
C GLY A 6 -2.42 -16.90 3.10
N GLU A 7 -3.26 -16.26 2.33
CA GLU A 7 -3.28 -14.80 2.22
C GLU A 7 -4.34 -14.21 3.14
N VAL A 8 -4.14 -12.97 3.50
CA VAL A 8 -5.17 -12.11 4.10
C VAL A 8 -5.61 -11.17 3.01
N ASP A 9 -6.78 -11.41 2.45
CA ASP A 9 -7.33 -10.61 1.37
C ASP A 9 -8.30 -9.57 1.94
N PHE A 10 -7.87 -8.34 1.99
CA PHE A 10 -8.70 -7.18 2.26
C PHE A 10 -8.09 -5.95 1.58
N GLY A 11 -8.90 -4.96 1.34
CA GLY A 11 -8.41 -3.73 0.74
C GLY A 11 -9.54 -2.75 0.46
N GLU A 12 -9.15 -1.54 0.17
CA GLU A 12 -10.06 -0.47 -0.25
C GLU A 12 -9.28 0.61 -1.02
N PRO A 13 -9.97 1.61 -1.59
CA PRO A 13 -9.30 2.74 -2.21
C PRO A 13 -8.27 3.38 -1.28
N GLY A 14 -7.04 3.59 -1.77
CA GLY A 14 -5.87 3.88 -0.97
C GLY A 14 -6.00 5.10 -0.06
N THR A 15 -6.58 6.21 -0.55
CA THR A 15 -6.78 7.43 0.27
C THR A 15 -7.75 7.19 1.41
N ASN A 16 -8.83 6.42 1.22
CA ASN A 16 -9.75 6.05 2.29
C ASN A 16 -9.08 5.09 3.29
N GLY A 17 -8.33 4.11 2.80
CA GLY A 17 -7.60 3.14 3.60
C GLY A 17 -6.62 3.77 4.58
N GLN A 18 -5.97 4.88 4.20
CA GLN A 18 -5.08 5.63 5.07
C GLN A 18 -5.75 6.12 6.36
N HIS A 19 -7.02 6.47 6.28
CA HIS A 19 -7.81 6.97 7.39
C HIS A 19 -8.56 5.89 8.17
N SER A 20 -8.50 4.63 7.72
CA SER A 20 -9.18 3.51 8.37
C SER A 20 -8.22 2.51 8.99
N PHE A 21 -7.48 1.74 8.21
CA PHE A 21 -6.69 0.62 8.73
C PHE A 21 -5.17 0.72 8.52
N PHE A 22 -4.65 1.75 7.84
CA PHE A 22 -3.21 1.84 7.58
C PHE A 22 -2.37 1.93 8.86
N GLN A 23 -2.94 2.41 9.95
CA GLN A 23 -2.27 2.36 11.25
C GLN A 23 -1.89 0.91 11.62
N LEU A 24 -2.74 -0.06 11.32
CA LEU A 24 -2.44 -1.48 11.54
C LEU A 24 -1.32 -1.98 10.62
N LEU A 25 -1.24 -1.48 9.39
CA LEU A 25 -0.15 -1.82 8.48
C LEU A 25 1.20 -1.32 9.00
N HIS A 26 1.24 -0.12 9.59
CA HIS A 26 2.46 0.48 10.13
C HIS A 26 2.86 -0.08 11.50
N MET A 27 1.92 -0.37 12.38
CA MET A 27 2.19 -0.68 13.79
C MET A 27 1.75 -2.09 14.21
N GLY A 28 0.86 -2.73 13.46
CA GLY A 28 0.35 -4.06 13.76
C GLY A 28 1.27 -5.19 13.32
N GLN A 29 0.71 -6.37 13.14
CA GLN A 29 1.41 -7.52 12.55
C GLN A 29 1.90 -7.17 11.15
N THR A 30 3.11 -7.63 10.79
CA THR A 30 3.66 -7.41 9.45
C THR A 30 2.89 -8.26 8.44
N VAL A 31 2.22 -7.57 7.51
CA VAL A 31 1.49 -8.18 6.39
C VAL A 31 2.01 -7.52 5.11
N PRO A 32 2.42 -8.30 4.09
CA PRO A 32 2.76 -7.75 2.78
C PRO A 32 1.56 -7.03 2.16
N CYS A 33 1.82 -5.89 1.53
CA CYS A 33 0.77 -5.08 0.92
C CYS A 33 1.05 -4.87 -0.56
N ASP A 34 0.02 -4.95 -1.39
CA ASP A 34 0.10 -4.58 -2.81
C ASP A 34 -0.58 -3.21 -3.00
N PHE A 35 0.19 -2.25 -3.51
CA PHE A 35 -0.31 -0.95 -3.94
C PHE A 35 -0.50 -0.97 -5.44
N ILE A 36 -1.71 -0.73 -5.91
CA ILE A 36 -2.06 -0.74 -7.32
C ILE A 36 -2.42 0.67 -7.75
N GLY A 37 -1.70 1.19 -8.73
CA GLY A 37 -1.89 2.54 -9.26
C GLY A 37 -1.86 2.58 -10.79
N PHE A 38 -2.31 3.70 -11.35
CA PHE A 38 -2.37 3.93 -12.79
C PHE A 38 -1.70 5.28 -13.11
N VAL A 39 -0.80 5.28 -14.10
CA VAL A 39 -0.09 6.49 -14.51
C VAL A 39 -1.04 7.56 -15.06
N GLN A 40 -2.05 7.13 -15.82
CA GLN A 40 -3.00 8.03 -16.47
C GLN A 40 -4.39 7.87 -15.88
N SER A 41 -4.95 8.98 -15.39
CA SER A 41 -6.38 9.06 -15.06
C SER A 41 -7.23 9.01 -16.33
N GLN A 42 -8.43 8.46 -16.22
CA GLN A 42 -9.45 8.56 -17.27
C GLN A 42 -10.26 9.86 -17.16
N HIS A 43 -10.40 10.36 -15.93
CA HIS A 43 -11.17 11.56 -15.61
C HIS A 43 -10.44 12.33 -14.51
N ASP A 44 -9.48 13.13 -14.93
CA ASP A 44 -8.74 13.96 -13.98
C ASP A 44 -9.57 15.18 -13.60
N LEU A 45 -9.53 15.55 -12.32
CA LEU A 45 -10.27 16.66 -11.77
C LEU A 45 -9.29 17.66 -11.17
N PHE A 46 -9.52 18.93 -11.50
CA PHE A 46 -8.87 20.06 -10.86
C PHE A 46 -9.88 20.79 -9.97
N VAL A 47 -9.54 20.93 -8.70
CA VAL A 47 -10.36 21.69 -7.75
C VAL A 47 -9.87 23.14 -7.75
N ASP A 48 -10.80 24.08 -7.83
CA ASP A 48 -10.46 25.51 -7.82
C ASP A 48 -9.67 25.87 -6.55
N GLY A 49 -8.51 26.50 -6.76
CA GLY A 49 -7.60 26.88 -5.69
C GLY A 49 -6.52 25.84 -5.36
N GLU A 50 -6.59 24.63 -5.86
CA GLU A 50 -5.55 23.62 -5.70
C GLU A 50 -4.46 23.75 -6.77
N ARG A 51 -3.22 23.36 -6.40
CA ARG A 51 -2.06 23.43 -7.29
C ARG A 51 -1.86 22.19 -8.14
N MET A 52 -2.47 21.09 -7.72
CA MET A 52 -2.31 19.78 -8.32
C MET A 52 -3.66 19.21 -8.71
N SER A 53 -3.68 18.33 -9.69
CA SER A 53 -4.89 17.57 -10.00
C SER A 53 -5.17 16.54 -8.90
N SER A 54 -6.42 16.09 -8.81
CA SER A 54 -6.79 15.01 -7.88
C SER A 54 -6.02 13.72 -8.16
N HIS A 55 -5.66 13.47 -9.42
CA HIS A 55 -4.85 12.32 -9.79
C HIS A 55 -3.40 12.45 -9.31
N ASP A 56 -2.79 13.61 -9.48
CA ASP A 56 -1.41 13.83 -9.00
C ASP A 56 -1.31 13.71 -7.48
N GLU A 57 -2.31 14.21 -6.76
CA GLU A 57 -2.39 14.05 -5.31
C GLU A 57 -2.54 12.57 -4.90
N LEU A 58 -3.40 11.82 -5.62
CA LEU A 58 -3.56 10.38 -5.42
C LEU A 58 -2.24 9.64 -5.67
N MET A 59 -1.51 9.99 -6.73
CA MET A 59 -0.22 9.38 -7.05
C MET A 59 0.86 9.74 -6.05
N ALA A 60 0.87 10.95 -5.52
CA ALA A 60 1.78 11.32 -4.42
C ALA A 60 1.56 10.42 -3.19
N ASN A 61 0.31 10.18 -2.82
CA ASN A 61 -0.05 9.23 -1.76
C ASN A 61 0.33 7.79 -2.10
N PHE A 62 0.13 7.36 -3.35
CA PHE A 62 0.51 6.04 -3.83
C PHE A 62 2.01 5.75 -3.63
N PHE A 63 2.89 6.71 -3.84
CA PHE A 63 4.32 6.55 -3.62
C PHE A 63 4.72 6.72 -2.15
N ALA A 64 4.08 7.63 -1.42
CA ALA A 64 4.43 7.94 -0.04
C ALA A 64 4.16 6.76 0.92
N GLN A 65 3.12 5.98 0.70
CA GLN A 65 2.75 4.90 1.62
C GLN A 65 3.72 3.71 1.59
N PRO A 66 4.13 3.15 0.44
CA PRO A 66 5.17 2.13 0.39
C PRO A 66 6.50 2.62 0.97
N ASP A 67 6.86 3.88 0.71
CA ASP A 67 8.07 4.48 1.24
C ASP A 67 8.05 4.56 2.77
N ALA A 68 6.93 5.01 3.34
CA ALA A 68 6.73 5.03 4.78
C ALA A 68 6.77 3.62 5.41
N LEU A 69 6.17 2.62 4.76
CA LEU A 69 6.22 1.22 5.21
C LEU A 69 7.64 0.65 5.18
N ALA A 70 8.44 1.03 4.19
CA ALA A 70 9.82 0.57 4.07
C ALA A 70 10.74 1.22 5.09
N ASN A 71 10.70 2.53 5.21
CA ASN A 71 11.66 3.32 5.99
C ASN A 71 11.26 3.45 7.46
N GLY A 72 9.97 3.58 7.76
CA GLY A 72 9.50 3.90 9.10
C GLY A 72 9.79 5.34 9.50
N LYS A 73 9.63 5.63 10.80
CA LYS A 73 9.92 6.93 11.40
C LYS A 73 10.32 6.75 12.85
N SER A 74 11.50 7.21 13.23
CA SER A 74 12.02 7.07 14.58
C SER A 74 11.39 8.09 15.54
N LYS A 75 11.53 7.83 16.86
CA LYS A 75 11.05 8.77 17.88
C LYS A 75 11.81 10.11 17.80
N GLU A 76 13.09 10.06 17.51
CA GLU A 76 13.95 11.23 17.38
C GLU A 76 13.51 12.13 16.23
N GLU A 77 13.18 11.54 15.06
CA GLU A 77 12.65 12.26 13.90
C GLU A 77 11.30 12.91 14.21
N VAL A 78 10.41 12.16 14.86
CA VAL A 78 9.07 12.66 15.24
C VAL A 78 9.19 13.85 16.21
N LEU A 79 10.08 13.79 17.19
CA LEU A 79 10.32 14.88 18.13
C LEU A 79 10.98 16.09 17.46
N ALA A 80 11.91 15.86 16.52
CA ALA A 80 12.56 16.93 15.77
C ALA A 80 11.56 17.74 14.91
N GLU A 81 10.46 17.13 14.50
CA GLU A 81 9.36 17.79 13.80
C GLU A 81 8.43 18.61 14.73
N GLY A 82 8.73 18.68 16.01
CA GLY A 82 7.94 19.43 16.99
C GLY A 82 6.75 18.67 17.59
N CYS A 83 6.73 17.36 17.45
CA CYS A 83 5.69 16.54 18.08
C CYS A 83 5.85 16.55 19.60
N ALA A 84 4.73 16.65 20.31
CA ALA A 84 4.74 16.54 21.79
C ALA A 84 5.19 15.14 22.23
N ASP A 85 5.99 15.06 23.30
CA ASP A 85 6.61 13.80 23.76
C ASP A 85 5.56 12.69 24.07
N TRP A 86 4.42 13.05 24.63
CA TRP A 86 3.33 12.11 24.90
C TRP A 86 2.69 11.53 23.62
N LEU A 87 2.76 12.25 22.49
CA LEU A 87 2.20 11.83 21.21
C LEU A 87 3.22 11.08 20.34
N ALA A 88 4.52 11.26 20.61
CA ALA A 88 5.58 10.65 19.81
C ALA A 88 5.45 9.13 19.65
N PRO A 89 5.10 8.32 20.68
CA PRO A 89 4.92 6.87 20.52
C PRO A 89 3.82 6.49 19.51
N HIS A 90 2.81 7.34 19.34
CA HIS A 90 1.71 7.11 18.39
C HIS A 90 2.04 7.52 16.96
N ARG A 91 3.16 8.20 16.76
CA ARG A 91 3.66 8.65 15.45
C ARG A 91 4.94 7.95 15.01
N THR A 92 5.50 7.13 15.88
CA THR A 92 6.70 6.31 15.63
C THR A 92 6.29 4.97 15.05
N PHE A 93 6.92 4.51 13.98
CA PHE A 93 6.69 3.20 13.39
C PHE A 93 7.98 2.65 12.78
N LYS A 94 8.15 1.33 12.87
CA LYS A 94 9.45 0.67 12.68
C LYS A 94 9.95 0.62 11.24
N GLY A 95 9.07 0.74 10.25
CA GLY A 95 9.43 0.44 8.86
C GLY A 95 9.71 -1.06 8.65
N ASN A 96 10.52 -1.35 7.64
CA ASN A 96 10.89 -2.71 7.22
C ASN A 96 9.66 -3.61 6.99
N ARG A 97 8.61 -3.05 6.37
CA ARG A 97 7.38 -3.75 6.04
C ARG A 97 7.30 -3.94 4.54
N PRO A 98 7.19 -5.21 4.09
CA PRO A 98 7.24 -5.51 2.66
C PRO A 98 5.99 -4.99 1.94
N SER A 99 6.20 -4.43 0.76
CA SER A 99 5.12 -4.03 -0.14
C SER A 99 5.54 -4.19 -1.59
N LEU A 100 4.56 -4.31 -2.47
CA LEU A 100 4.73 -4.26 -3.91
C LEU A 100 3.97 -3.06 -4.47
N SER A 101 4.58 -2.33 -5.38
CA SER A 101 3.91 -1.26 -6.12
C SER A 101 3.71 -1.69 -7.56
N LEU A 102 2.46 -1.92 -7.93
CA LEU A 102 2.04 -2.27 -9.29
C LEU A 102 1.53 -1.01 -9.98
N LEU A 103 2.32 -0.48 -10.89
CA LEU A 103 1.97 0.72 -11.64
C LEU A 103 1.66 0.36 -13.09
N LEU A 104 0.39 0.50 -13.46
CA LEU A 104 -0.09 0.22 -14.80
C LEU A 104 -0.26 1.55 -15.59
N PRO A 105 -0.10 1.53 -16.93
CA PRO A 105 -0.22 2.75 -17.72
C PRO A 105 -1.58 3.43 -17.59
N LYS A 106 -2.67 2.66 -17.65
CA LYS A 106 -4.04 3.16 -17.58
C LYS A 106 -5.00 2.04 -17.17
N LEU A 107 -6.06 2.37 -16.46
CA LEU A 107 -7.13 1.43 -16.14
C LEU A 107 -7.96 1.16 -17.40
N THR A 108 -7.73 0.01 -18.01
CA THR A 108 -8.46 -0.49 -19.16
C THR A 108 -8.98 -1.90 -18.87
N ALA A 109 -9.96 -2.39 -19.63
CA ALA A 109 -10.41 -3.77 -19.50
C ALA A 109 -9.26 -4.77 -19.69
N TYR A 110 -8.33 -4.48 -20.60
CA TYR A 110 -7.12 -5.30 -20.80
C TYR A 110 -6.20 -5.30 -19.57
N ALA A 111 -5.87 -4.14 -19.04
CA ALA A 111 -5.05 -4.01 -17.82
C ALA A 111 -5.71 -4.70 -16.62
N THR A 112 -7.02 -4.60 -16.49
CA THR A 112 -7.77 -5.32 -15.45
C THR A 112 -7.67 -6.82 -15.62
N GLY A 113 -7.83 -7.32 -16.86
CA GLY A 113 -7.64 -8.75 -17.17
C GLY A 113 -6.23 -9.24 -16.85
N GLN A 114 -5.20 -8.45 -17.18
CA GLN A 114 -3.82 -8.78 -16.82
C GLN A 114 -3.63 -8.84 -15.29
N LEU A 115 -4.22 -7.90 -14.56
CA LEU A 115 -4.12 -7.87 -13.09
C LEU A 115 -4.79 -9.11 -12.47
N LEU A 116 -5.98 -9.46 -12.91
CA LEU A 116 -6.68 -10.67 -12.46
C LEU A 116 -5.86 -11.94 -12.75
N ALA A 117 -5.33 -12.06 -13.97
CA ALA A 117 -4.47 -13.18 -14.35
C ALA A 117 -3.19 -13.24 -13.52
N LEU A 118 -2.60 -12.09 -13.17
CA LEU A 118 -1.43 -12.03 -12.30
C LEU A 118 -1.72 -12.62 -10.92
N TYR A 119 -2.84 -12.25 -10.31
CA TYR A 119 -3.20 -12.77 -8.99
C TYR A 119 -3.59 -14.25 -9.04
N GLU A 120 -4.26 -14.69 -10.09
CA GLU A 120 -4.56 -16.11 -10.30
C GLU A 120 -3.26 -16.94 -10.42
N HIS A 121 -2.29 -16.47 -11.21
CA HIS A 121 -0.98 -17.11 -11.34
C HIS A 121 -0.20 -17.06 -10.03
N ARG A 122 -0.22 -15.95 -9.29
CA ARG A 122 0.40 -15.85 -7.97
C ARG A 122 -0.12 -16.92 -7.02
N THR A 123 -1.42 -17.07 -6.92
CA THR A 123 -2.04 -18.09 -6.07
C THR A 123 -1.64 -19.51 -6.48
N ALA A 124 -1.62 -19.80 -7.78
CA ALA A 124 -1.16 -21.09 -8.29
C ALA A 124 0.30 -21.37 -7.94
N VAL A 125 1.19 -20.40 -8.18
CA VAL A 125 2.62 -20.52 -7.88
C VAL A 125 2.87 -20.66 -6.38
N GLN A 126 2.16 -19.93 -5.54
CA GLN A 126 2.24 -20.08 -4.08
C GLN A 126 1.86 -21.49 -3.65
N GLY A 127 0.81 -22.08 -4.25
CA GLY A 127 0.45 -23.48 -3.99
C GLY A 127 1.60 -24.45 -4.29
N PHE A 128 2.32 -24.24 -5.40
CA PHE A 128 3.50 -25.05 -5.71
C PHE A 128 4.66 -24.82 -4.74
N VAL A 129 4.94 -23.56 -4.38
CA VAL A 129 6.00 -23.23 -3.41
C VAL A 129 5.74 -23.84 -2.04
N TRP A 130 4.47 -23.91 -1.64
CA TRP A 130 4.07 -24.47 -0.35
C TRP A 130 3.84 -25.98 -0.38
N ASP A 131 4.09 -26.63 -1.52
CA ASP A 131 3.86 -28.08 -1.72
C ASP A 131 2.42 -28.49 -1.37
N ILE A 132 1.46 -27.67 -1.75
CA ILE A 132 0.04 -27.97 -1.61
C ILE A 132 -0.40 -28.76 -2.83
N ASN A 133 -0.76 -30.01 -2.63
CA ASN A 133 -1.31 -30.84 -3.69
C ASN A 133 -2.74 -30.39 -4.04
N ARG A 134 -3.03 -30.37 -5.33
CA ARG A 134 -4.34 -30.02 -5.89
C ARG A 134 -5.08 -31.26 -6.36
#